data_57eb077106ebbfe09c1abb524031cbe7
#
_entry.id   57eb077106ebbfe09c1abb524031cbe7
#
_cell.length_a   1.000
_cell.length_b   1.000
_cell.length_c   1.000
_cell.angle_alpha   90.00
_cell.angle_beta   90.00
_cell.angle_gamma   90.00
#
_symmetry.space_group_name_H-M   'P 1'
#
loop_
_entity.id
_entity.type
_entity.pdbx_description
1 polymer ?
#
loop_
_entity_poly.entity_id
_entity_poly.type
_entity_poly.pdbx_seq_one_letter_code
_entity_poly.pdbx_strand_id
1 'polypeptide(L)'
;MLGDLLTREGRGHRVPLVAVKLVTRVVRQPHDRCMQLSSTISWLVDAAAETGGPDRLLAELGARLVADGLPLAGGALTLDVPHPLIARRTWLWLAQSGEVIEALGFAPGGLTAAREASPSNDAGRRWLTGIAAGVVHEDTIGPRLDAPSLSWIGPRQFTSSETNELRQAARFAAAPLAVLASRATLTAALEAYLGRRSAARVLAAPLRRNIGETIQAALLYADLRGFTALSERNPPSVVILALDAWFDRIAGAVHAFGGEVLKFIGDGVLAIFPVVGEAPRGACDAALRAVSAARVGMAHLDQERRRQGLSPLPFGAALHLGEMLWGNIGAADRLDFTAIGPAVNLVSRLEGLCRPLGKTVLVSGALAAETEAPLIALGTHVLRGIASPCAVFTLPEN
;
A
#
# COMPACT_ATOMS: atom_id res chain seq x y z
N MET A 1 -29.35 40.71 -24.42
CA MET A 1 -28.55 40.69 -25.65
C MET A 1 -27.54 39.56 -25.50
N LEU A 2 -27.99 38.35 -25.80
CA LEU A 2 -27.15 37.14 -25.87
C LEU A 2 -27.92 36.13 -26.72
N GLY A 3 -28.13 36.48 -27.94
CA GLY A 3 -28.62 35.62 -29.01
C GLY A 3 -27.83 35.98 -30.26
N ASP A 4 -27.43 34.97 -31.03
CA ASP A 4 -26.61 35.00 -32.23
C ASP A 4 -25.13 34.69 -32.05
N LEU A 5 -24.88 33.39 -31.88
CA LEU A 5 -23.63 32.76 -32.34
C LEU A 5 -23.79 31.21 -32.41
N LEU A 6 -24.80 30.75 -33.12
CA LEU A 6 -24.95 29.33 -33.51
C LEU A 6 -25.41 29.25 -34.96
N THR A 7 -24.49 29.37 -35.90
CA THR A 7 -24.59 28.70 -37.22
C THR A 7 -23.23 28.82 -37.93
N ARG A 8 -22.45 27.78 -37.86
CA ARG A 8 -21.54 27.33 -38.92
C ARG A 8 -21.25 25.86 -38.77
N GLU A 9 -21.77 25.10 -39.68
CA GLU A 9 -21.49 23.68 -39.88
C GLU A 9 -20.03 23.48 -40.23
N GLY A 10 -19.36 22.58 -39.50
CA GLY A 10 -18.07 22.01 -39.81
C GLY A 10 -17.92 20.67 -39.12
N ARG A 11 -17.85 19.59 -39.88
CA ARG A 11 -17.67 18.21 -39.41
C ARG A 11 -16.38 18.08 -38.58
N GLY A 12 -16.52 17.80 -37.31
CA GLY A 12 -15.41 17.50 -36.41
C GLY A 12 -15.91 17.00 -35.06
N HIS A 13 -15.40 15.92 -34.59
CA HIS A 13 -15.79 15.19 -33.38
C HIS A 13 -16.16 16.09 -32.20
N ARG A 14 -17.42 16.03 -31.79
CA ARG A 14 -17.92 16.72 -30.59
C ARG A 14 -17.41 15.98 -29.34
N VAL A 15 -16.56 16.63 -28.58
CA VAL A 15 -16.31 16.31 -27.19
C VAL A 15 -17.50 16.86 -26.39
N PRO A 16 -18.20 16.08 -25.54
CA PRO A 16 -19.30 16.63 -24.76
C PRO A 16 -18.79 17.65 -23.74
N LEU A 17 -19.40 18.83 -23.76
CA LEU A 17 -19.20 19.87 -22.74
C LEU A 17 -19.63 19.31 -21.39
N VAL A 18 -18.69 19.17 -20.47
CA VAL A 18 -18.98 18.87 -19.07
C VAL A 18 -19.63 20.11 -18.45
N ALA A 19 -20.84 19.97 -17.94
CA ALA A 19 -21.57 21.01 -17.25
C ALA A 19 -20.77 21.46 -16.00
N VAL A 20 -20.26 22.68 -16.01
CA VAL A 20 -19.65 23.31 -14.84
C VAL A 20 -20.75 23.65 -13.84
N LYS A 21 -20.84 22.91 -12.75
CA LYS A 21 -21.72 23.20 -11.63
C LYS A 21 -21.18 24.43 -10.90
N LEU A 22 -21.90 25.54 -10.95
CA LEU A 22 -21.56 26.76 -10.23
C LEU A 22 -21.62 26.47 -8.73
N VAL A 23 -20.47 26.40 -8.08
CA VAL A 23 -20.37 26.33 -6.62
C VAL A 23 -20.38 27.74 -6.07
N THR A 24 -21.33 27.98 -5.27
CA THR A 24 -21.71 29.16 -4.48
C THR A 24 -20.67 30.26 -4.28
N ARG A 25 -21.03 31.47 -4.64
CA ARG A 25 -20.29 32.70 -4.39
C ARG A 25 -20.31 33.02 -2.88
N VAL A 26 -19.20 32.80 -2.19
CA VAL A 26 -19.02 33.28 -0.82
C VAL A 26 -18.78 34.78 -0.87
N VAL A 27 -19.74 35.55 -0.36
CA VAL A 27 -19.62 37.00 -0.19
C VAL A 27 -18.65 37.25 0.98
N ARG A 28 -17.46 37.78 0.70
CA ARG A 28 -16.55 38.33 1.72
C ARG A 28 -17.12 39.65 2.23
N GLN A 29 -17.48 39.68 3.51
CA GLN A 29 -17.59 40.95 4.22
C GLN A 29 -16.21 41.31 4.81
N PRO A 30 -15.74 42.56 4.67
CA PRO A 30 -14.49 42.97 5.28
C PRO A 30 -14.75 43.26 6.76
N HIS A 31 -14.29 42.36 7.64
CA HIS A 31 -14.05 42.69 9.03
C HIS A 31 -12.54 42.75 9.25
N ASP A 32 -11.98 43.94 9.13
CA ASP A 32 -10.64 44.29 9.59
C ASP A 32 -10.55 44.20 11.13
N ARG A 33 -10.35 42.99 11.61
CA ARG A 33 -9.59 42.70 12.81
C ARG A 33 -8.53 41.70 12.40
N CYS A 34 -7.35 42.21 12.09
CA CYS A 34 -6.16 41.37 11.90
C CYS A 34 -5.93 40.63 13.21
N MET A 35 -6.36 39.36 13.27
CA MET A 35 -6.06 38.47 14.37
C MET A 35 -4.56 38.14 14.24
N GLN A 36 -3.72 38.71 15.12
CA GLN A 36 -2.31 38.30 15.20
C GLN A 36 -2.28 36.87 15.77
N LEU A 37 -2.13 35.89 14.87
CA LEU A 37 -1.90 34.51 15.24
C LEU A 37 -0.43 34.36 15.70
N SER A 38 -0.16 33.53 16.69
CA SER A 38 1.22 33.14 17.02
C SER A 38 1.90 32.49 15.81
N SER A 39 3.24 32.51 15.78
CA SER A 39 3.99 31.91 14.66
C SER A 39 3.65 30.44 14.47
N THR A 40 3.45 29.71 15.55
CA THR A 40 3.03 28.30 15.56
C THR A 40 1.64 28.10 14.98
N ILE A 41 0.66 28.95 15.34
CA ILE A 41 -0.70 28.85 14.80
C ILE A 41 -0.73 29.21 13.32
N SER A 42 0.00 30.27 12.89
CA SER A 42 0.11 30.59 11.45
C SER A 42 0.68 29.42 10.65
N TRP A 43 1.74 28.79 11.15
CA TRP A 43 2.32 27.61 10.51
C TRP A 43 1.33 26.43 10.45
N LEU A 44 0.56 26.17 11.52
CA LEU A 44 -0.46 25.12 11.52
C LEU A 44 -1.52 25.34 10.44
N VAL A 45 -1.88 26.59 10.16
CA VAL A 45 -2.89 26.95 9.15
C VAL A 45 -2.30 26.87 7.73
N ASP A 46 -1.08 27.38 7.54
CA ASP A 46 -0.55 27.68 6.21
C ASP A 46 0.32 26.55 5.64
N ALA A 47 1.06 25.81 6.48
CA ALA A 47 2.12 24.93 6.03
C ALA A 47 2.12 23.52 6.64
N ALA A 48 1.50 23.31 7.78
CA ALA A 48 1.60 22.03 8.51
C ALA A 48 1.07 20.80 7.74
N ALA A 49 0.12 20.98 6.81
CA ALA A 49 -0.39 19.92 5.95
C ALA A 49 0.66 19.40 4.93
N GLU A 50 1.77 20.11 4.74
CA GLU A 50 2.85 19.74 3.83
C GLU A 50 4.02 19.01 4.53
N THR A 51 3.91 18.75 5.82
CA THR A 51 4.99 18.13 6.64
C THR A 51 5.24 16.65 6.31
N GLY A 52 4.64 16.05 5.37
CA GLY A 52 4.96 14.70 4.92
C GLY A 52 4.46 13.55 5.82
N GLY A 53 4.11 13.80 7.10
CA GLY A 53 3.57 12.79 8.00
C GLY A 53 3.23 13.31 9.39
N PRO A 54 2.43 12.54 10.18
CA PRO A 54 2.09 12.89 11.56
C PRO A 54 3.30 12.97 12.49
N ASP A 55 4.33 12.16 12.26
CA ASP A 55 5.60 12.15 12.96
C ASP A 55 6.32 13.51 12.85
N ARG A 56 6.46 14.00 11.62
CA ARG A 56 7.10 15.29 11.34
C ARG A 56 6.25 16.45 11.83
N LEU A 57 4.93 16.34 11.70
CA LEU A 57 4.03 17.37 12.25
C LEU A 57 4.19 17.47 13.76
N LEU A 58 4.25 16.35 14.50
CA LEU A 58 4.45 16.36 15.95
C LEU A 58 5.79 16.97 16.32
N ALA A 59 6.88 16.57 15.65
CA ALA A 59 8.23 17.09 15.93
C ALA A 59 8.30 18.59 15.71
N GLU A 60 7.81 19.07 14.57
CA GLU A 60 7.85 20.51 14.23
C GLU A 60 6.93 21.34 15.11
N LEU A 61 5.74 20.85 15.43
CA LEU A 61 4.84 21.50 16.36
C LEU A 61 5.48 21.62 17.75
N GLY A 62 6.05 20.53 18.27
CA GLY A 62 6.73 20.54 19.55
C GLY A 62 7.92 21.52 19.60
N ALA A 63 8.74 21.51 18.56
CA ALA A 63 9.89 22.43 18.46
C ALA A 63 9.45 23.91 18.42
N ARG A 64 8.37 24.23 17.69
CA ARG A 64 7.80 25.59 17.61
C ARG A 64 7.22 26.04 18.95
N LEU A 65 6.47 25.17 19.63
CA LEU A 65 5.91 25.46 20.95
C LEU A 65 7.02 25.72 21.98
N VAL A 66 8.12 24.97 21.92
CA VAL A 66 9.31 25.24 22.76
C VAL A 66 9.95 26.58 22.40
N ALA A 67 10.05 26.91 21.11
CA ALA A 67 10.57 28.22 20.64
C ALA A 67 9.67 29.39 21.07
N ASP A 68 8.36 29.18 21.14
CA ASP A 68 7.37 30.15 21.65
C ASP A 68 7.42 30.24 23.20
N GLY A 69 8.26 29.44 23.89
CA GLY A 69 8.55 29.54 25.31
C GLY A 69 7.82 28.54 26.21
N LEU A 70 7.11 27.55 25.64
CA LEU A 70 6.46 26.52 26.44
C LEU A 70 7.49 25.54 27.00
N PRO A 71 7.41 25.19 28.30
CA PRO A 71 8.35 24.28 28.95
C PRO A 71 8.01 22.81 28.65
N LEU A 72 8.18 22.39 27.40
CA LEU A 72 7.89 21.02 27.00
C LEU A 72 9.12 20.13 27.13
N ALA A 73 8.98 18.94 27.73
CA ALA A 73 9.97 17.88 27.78
C ALA A 73 9.70 16.82 26.69
N GLY A 74 8.43 16.68 26.27
CA GLY A 74 8.04 15.75 25.23
C GLY A 74 6.57 15.89 24.84
N GLY A 75 6.19 15.17 23.78
CA GLY A 75 4.81 15.13 23.27
C GLY A 75 4.43 13.77 22.72
N ALA A 76 3.16 13.48 22.67
CA ALA A 76 2.61 12.28 22.04
C ALA A 76 1.40 12.65 21.17
N LEU A 77 1.36 12.11 19.95
CA LEU A 77 0.23 12.18 19.04
C LEU A 77 -0.30 10.78 18.81
N THR A 78 -1.58 10.56 19.10
CA THR A 78 -2.22 9.26 18.91
C THR A 78 -3.33 9.37 17.89
N LEU A 79 -3.32 8.48 16.87
CA LEU A 79 -4.32 8.36 15.83
C LEU A 79 -4.87 6.94 15.77
N ASP A 80 -6.16 6.79 15.62
CA ASP A 80 -6.77 5.53 15.19
C ASP A 80 -6.58 5.36 13.68
N VAL A 81 -6.24 4.16 13.23
CA VAL A 81 -5.95 3.88 11.82
C VAL A 81 -6.84 2.75 11.29
N PRO A 82 -7.35 2.85 10.06
CA PRO A 82 -8.15 1.81 9.44
C PRO A 82 -7.26 0.68 8.91
N HIS A 83 -6.64 -0.10 9.81
CA HIS A 83 -5.77 -1.21 9.44
C HIS A 83 -6.26 -2.50 10.09
N PRO A 84 -6.25 -3.67 9.41
CA PRO A 84 -6.78 -4.93 9.92
C PRO A 84 -6.14 -5.40 11.24
N LEU A 85 -4.86 -5.12 11.45
CA LEU A 85 -4.09 -5.58 12.60
C LEU A 85 -3.67 -4.47 13.56
N ILE A 86 -3.59 -3.23 13.08
CA ILE A 86 -3.14 -2.07 13.86
C ILE A 86 -4.35 -1.18 14.13
N ALA A 87 -4.79 -1.13 15.37
CA ALA A 87 -5.92 -0.28 15.75
C ALA A 87 -5.49 1.18 15.93
N ARG A 88 -4.24 1.39 16.34
CA ARG A 88 -3.76 2.70 16.76
C ARG A 88 -2.28 2.89 16.48
N ARG A 89 -1.90 4.12 16.07
CA ARG A 89 -0.51 4.58 15.98
C ARG A 89 -0.29 5.73 16.95
N THR A 90 0.80 5.67 17.71
CA THR A 90 1.22 6.73 18.62
C THR A 90 2.64 7.14 18.28
N TRP A 91 2.83 8.42 17.97
CA TRP A 91 4.15 9.01 17.80
C TRP A 91 4.53 9.73 19.09
N LEU A 92 5.77 9.55 19.51
CA LEU A 92 6.33 9.98 20.78
C LEU A 92 7.55 10.85 20.49
N TRP A 93 7.45 12.13 20.80
CA TRP A 93 8.50 13.12 20.54
C TRP A 93 9.23 13.52 21.83
N LEU A 94 10.57 13.62 21.76
CA LEU A 94 11.46 14.07 22.83
C LEU A 94 11.99 15.47 22.52
N ALA A 95 11.76 16.44 23.39
CA ALA A 95 12.21 17.82 23.17
C ALA A 95 13.73 17.95 23.17
N GLN A 96 14.44 17.13 23.96
CA GLN A 96 15.90 17.20 24.10
C GLN A 96 16.64 16.78 22.83
N SER A 97 16.19 15.72 22.15
CA SER A 97 16.84 15.17 20.95
C SER A 97 16.15 15.55 19.66
N GLY A 98 14.89 15.97 19.72
CA GLY A 98 14.01 16.15 18.54
C GLY A 98 13.56 14.85 17.89
N GLU A 99 13.95 13.70 18.43
CA GLU A 99 13.61 12.38 17.90
C GLU A 99 12.13 12.05 18.08
N VAL A 100 11.59 11.30 17.11
CA VAL A 100 10.25 10.72 17.19
C VAL A 100 10.32 9.22 17.11
N ILE A 101 9.64 8.55 18.04
CA ILE A 101 9.49 7.09 18.09
C ILE A 101 8.05 6.74 17.76
N GLU A 102 7.83 5.77 16.87
CA GLU A 102 6.50 5.27 16.57
C GLU A 102 6.19 4.00 17.38
N ALA A 103 5.06 4.00 18.07
CA ALA A 103 4.52 2.86 18.78
C ALA A 103 3.22 2.38 18.12
N LEU A 104 3.11 1.08 17.88
CA LEU A 104 1.94 0.45 17.25
C LEU A 104 1.07 -0.23 18.32
N GLY A 105 -0.21 0.11 18.34
CA GLY A 105 -1.22 -0.58 19.14
C GLY A 105 -1.95 -1.62 18.28
N PHE A 106 -1.84 -2.89 18.65
CA PHE A 106 -2.53 -3.98 17.95
C PHE A 106 -3.93 -4.20 18.50
N ALA A 107 -4.87 -4.54 17.60
CA ALA A 107 -6.21 -4.90 17.99
C ALA A 107 -6.23 -6.28 18.68
N PRO A 108 -6.75 -6.42 19.92
CA PRO A 108 -6.89 -7.71 20.55
C PRO A 108 -8.01 -8.51 19.88
N GLY A 109 -7.68 -9.60 19.19
CA GLY A 109 -8.66 -10.61 18.78
C GLY A 109 -9.55 -10.30 17.58
N GLY A 110 -9.16 -9.40 16.65
CA GLY A 110 -9.91 -9.12 15.43
C GLY A 110 -10.77 -7.85 15.48
N LEU A 111 -11.31 -7.44 14.32
CA LEU A 111 -12.01 -6.17 14.10
C LEU A 111 -13.24 -5.92 15.01
N THR A 112 -13.87 -6.95 15.55
CA THR A 112 -15.05 -6.85 16.44
C THR A 112 -14.68 -6.55 17.89
N ALA A 113 -13.57 -7.10 18.40
CA ALA A 113 -13.13 -6.88 19.78
C ALA A 113 -12.47 -5.50 19.99
N ALA A 114 -11.94 -4.88 18.93
CA ALA A 114 -11.33 -3.55 19.02
C ALA A 114 -12.35 -2.43 19.31
N ARG A 115 -13.64 -2.65 19.05
CA ARG A 115 -14.71 -1.68 19.31
C ARG A 115 -15.20 -1.68 20.76
N GLU A 116 -15.01 -2.78 21.50
CA GLU A 116 -15.50 -2.93 22.87
C GLU A 116 -14.42 -2.66 23.94
N ALA A 117 -13.16 -2.82 23.60
CA ALA A 117 -12.07 -2.39 24.47
C ALA A 117 -11.99 -0.86 24.37
N SER A 118 -12.47 -0.15 25.39
CA SER A 118 -12.17 1.28 25.58
C SER A 118 -10.64 1.38 25.67
N PRO A 119 -9.95 1.80 24.61
CA PRO A 119 -8.52 1.84 24.64
C PRO A 119 -8.17 3.10 25.40
N SER A 120 -7.80 2.94 26.66
CA SER A 120 -7.19 4.03 27.39
C SER A 120 -6.06 4.59 26.52
N ASN A 121 -6.02 5.90 26.40
CA ASN A 121 -4.97 6.69 25.71
C ASN A 121 -3.60 6.55 26.43
N ASP A 122 -3.37 5.40 27.03
CA ASP A 122 -2.49 5.12 28.12
C ASP A 122 -1.03 4.89 27.67
N ALA A 123 -0.80 4.48 26.41
CA ALA A 123 0.57 4.21 25.94
C ALA A 123 1.38 5.50 25.81
N GLY A 124 0.84 6.53 25.19
CA GLY A 124 1.47 7.84 25.09
C GLY A 124 1.65 8.49 26.46
N ARG A 125 0.61 8.48 27.28
CA ARG A 125 0.65 9.05 28.63
C ARG A 125 1.66 8.32 29.53
N ARG A 126 1.70 7.00 29.54
CA ARG A 126 2.68 6.20 30.32
C ARG A 126 4.12 6.49 29.89
N TRP A 127 4.34 6.59 28.59
CA TRP A 127 5.65 6.93 28.07
C TRP A 127 6.07 8.34 28.49
N LEU A 128 5.19 9.34 28.34
CA LEU A 128 5.45 10.73 28.75
C LEU A 128 5.79 10.81 30.23
N THR A 129 5.07 10.15 31.12
CA THR A 129 5.36 10.13 32.55
C THR A 129 6.66 9.42 32.90
N GLY A 130 7.17 8.59 32.00
CA GLY A 130 8.50 7.93 32.14
C GLY A 130 9.67 8.83 31.79
N ILE A 131 9.49 9.87 30.96
CA ILE A 131 10.59 10.75 30.51
C ILE A 131 10.77 12.01 31.35
N ALA A 132 9.75 12.47 32.06
CA ALA A 132 9.82 13.64 32.93
C ALA A 132 8.92 13.52 34.15
N ALA A 133 9.41 14.03 35.30
CA ALA A 133 8.60 14.19 36.50
C ALA A 133 7.74 15.44 36.35
N GLY A 134 6.59 15.34 35.69
CA GLY A 134 5.73 16.49 35.41
C GLY A 134 4.27 16.09 35.22
N VAL A 135 3.45 17.06 34.83
CA VAL A 135 2.02 16.86 34.58
C VAL A 135 1.79 16.76 33.09
N VAL A 136 1.09 15.71 32.67
CA VAL A 136 0.66 15.53 31.28
C VAL A 136 -0.60 16.37 31.04
N HIS A 137 -0.54 17.26 30.05
CA HIS A 137 -1.69 17.95 29.47
C HIS A 137 -2.09 17.21 28.20
N GLU A 138 -3.39 16.94 28.07
CA GLU A 138 -3.94 16.19 26.94
C GLU A 138 -5.16 16.90 26.37
N ASP A 139 -5.16 17.09 25.06
CA ASP A 139 -6.29 17.62 24.29
C ASP A 139 -6.74 16.62 23.24
N THR A 140 -8.05 16.44 23.11
CA THR A 140 -8.65 15.67 22.03
C THR A 140 -8.84 16.56 20.80
N ILE A 141 -8.45 16.09 19.63
CA ILE A 141 -8.51 16.84 18.37
C ILE A 141 -9.83 16.52 17.65
N GLY A 142 -10.86 17.26 17.98
CA GLY A 142 -12.21 17.11 17.40
C GLY A 142 -13.24 16.50 18.35
N PRO A 143 -14.52 16.46 17.95
CA PRO A 143 -15.63 16.10 18.82
C PRO A 143 -15.94 14.59 18.91
N ARG A 144 -15.22 13.74 18.18
CA ARG A 144 -15.51 12.30 18.09
C ARG A 144 -14.85 11.53 19.24
N LEU A 145 -15.45 10.41 19.66
CA LEU A 145 -14.90 9.51 20.69
C LEU A 145 -13.57 8.84 20.26
N ASP A 146 -13.41 8.65 18.96
CA ASP A 146 -12.23 8.10 18.30
C ASP A 146 -11.30 9.21 17.74
N ALA A 147 -11.46 10.45 18.22
CA ALA A 147 -10.68 11.57 17.74
C ALA A 147 -9.21 11.44 18.16
N PRO A 148 -8.29 11.95 17.31
CA PRO A 148 -6.87 12.02 17.65
C PRO A 148 -6.65 12.72 18.98
N SER A 149 -5.62 12.32 19.71
CA SER A 149 -5.21 13.01 20.93
C SER A 149 -3.79 13.52 20.82
N LEU A 150 -3.55 14.69 21.39
CA LEU A 150 -2.28 15.35 21.48
C LEU A 150 -1.97 15.57 22.97
N SER A 151 -0.88 14.98 23.44
CA SER A 151 -0.48 15.04 24.85
C SER A 151 0.89 15.65 24.96
N TRP A 152 1.10 16.51 25.96
CA TRP A 152 2.35 17.18 26.23
C TRP A 152 2.76 16.99 27.68
N ILE A 153 4.05 16.88 27.94
CA ILE A 153 4.60 16.86 29.30
C ILE A 153 5.62 17.98 29.46
N GLY A 154 5.57 18.66 30.59
CA GLY A 154 6.56 19.66 31.01
C GLY A 154 7.17 19.31 32.36
N PRO A 155 8.28 19.96 32.75
CA PRO A 155 8.95 19.70 34.04
C PRO A 155 8.15 20.25 35.26
N ARG A 156 7.08 21.01 35.00
CA ARG A 156 6.17 21.56 35.98
C ARG A 156 4.76 21.59 35.46
N GLN A 157 3.81 21.91 36.30
CA GLN A 157 2.42 22.16 35.89
C GLN A 157 2.36 23.38 34.95
N PHE A 158 1.59 23.25 33.89
CA PHE A 158 1.35 24.33 32.94
C PHE A 158 0.45 25.41 33.57
N THR A 159 0.77 26.65 33.29
CA THR A 159 -0.08 27.78 33.63
C THR A 159 -1.37 27.83 32.80
N SER A 160 -2.34 28.61 33.21
CA SER A 160 -3.59 28.77 32.43
C SER A 160 -3.33 29.30 31.02
N SER A 161 -2.34 30.20 30.85
CA SER A 161 -1.95 30.72 29.53
C SER A 161 -1.35 29.62 28.66
N GLU A 162 -0.38 28.87 29.17
CA GLU A 162 0.27 27.76 28.47
C GLU A 162 -0.74 26.66 28.10
N THR A 163 -1.64 26.31 29.03
CA THR A 163 -2.73 25.36 28.76
C THR A 163 -3.66 25.85 27.63
N ASN A 164 -3.98 27.14 27.60
CA ASN A 164 -4.79 27.68 26.53
C ASN A 164 -4.07 27.67 25.18
N GLU A 165 -2.77 27.91 25.16
CA GLU A 165 -1.94 27.83 23.96
C GLU A 165 -1.84 26.40 23.42
N LEU A 166 -1.62 25.42 24.29
CA LEU A 166 -1.64 24.00 23.93
C LEU A 166 -2.98 23.57 23.35
N ARG A 167 -4.09 24.03 23.96
CA ARG A 167 -5.45 23.76 23.48
C ARG A 167 -5.70 24.41 22.11
N GLN A 168 -5.22 25.62 21.88
CA GLN A 168 -5.30 26.28 20.57
C GLN A 168 -4.48 25.51 19.54
N ALA A 169 -3.25 25.12 19.87
CA ALA A 169 -2.41 24.30 19.00
C ALA A 169 -3.11 22.99 18.60
N ALA A 170 -3.70 22.27 19.56
CA ALA A 170 -4.49 21.05 19.28
C ALA A 170 -5.69 21.33 18.36
N ARG A 171 -6.41 22.44 18.60
CA ARG A 171 -7.55 22.83 17.77
C ARG A 171 -7.15 23.15 16.34
N PHE A 172 -6.07 23.89 16.12
CA PHE A 172 -5.59 24.25 14.79
C PHE A 172 -4.86 23.10 14.09
N ALA A 173 -4.30 22.14 14.83
CA ALA A 173 -3.71 20.91 14.29
C ALA A 173 -4.77 19.97 13.67
N ALA A 174 -6.05 20.15 13.94
CA ALA A 174 -7.13 19.28 13.44
C ALA A 174 -7.16 19.20 11.90
N ALA A 175 -7.06 20.34 11.22
CA ALA A 175 -7.12 20.37 9.76
C ALA A 175 -5.90 19.73 9.08
N PRO A 176 -4.65 20.10 9.40
CA PRO A 176 -3.48 19.44 8.83
C PRO A 176 -3.42 17.94 9.18
N LEU A 177 -3.78 17.54 10.39
CA LEU A 177 -3.84 16.12 10.74
C LEU A 177 -4.88 15.36 9.93
N ALA A 178 -6.06 15.93 9.69
CA ALA A 178 -7.07 15.29 8.84
C ALA A 178 -6.57 15.11 7.40
N VAL A 179 -5.84 16.08 6.85
CA VAL A 179 -5.20 15.97 5.53
C VAL A 179 -4.15 14.86 5.51
N LEU A 180 -3.25 14.84 6.49
CA LEU A 180 -2.19 13.82 6.58
C LEU A 180 -2.77 12.43 6.81
N ALA A 181 -3.77 12.28 7.67
CA ALA A 181 -4.46 11.02 7.89
C ALA A 181 -5.18 10.52 6.63
N SER A 182 -5.84 11.44 5.91
CA SER A 182 -6.50 11.09 4.64
C SER A 182 -5.51 10.65 3.57
N ARG A 183 -4.36 11.33 3.45
CA ARG A 183 -3.26 10.93 2.53
C ARG A 183 -2.72 9.54 2.91
N ALA A 184 -2.46 9.31 4.19
CA ALA A 184 -1.98 8.01 4.68
C ALA A 184 -2.99 6.89 4.42
N THR A 185 -4.28 7.14 4.64
CA THR A 185 -5.35 6.17 4.36
C THR A 185 -5.45 5.86 2.87
N LEU A 186 -5.38 6.88 2.02
CA LEU A 186 -5.39 6.70 0.56
C LEU A 186 -4.18 5.86 0.11
N THR A 187 -2.98 6.19 0.61
CA THR A 187 -1.76 5.43 0.29
C THR A 187 -1.89 3.98 0.73
N ALA A 188 -2.32 3.72 1.96
CA ALA A 188 -2.50 2.37 2.48
C ALA A 188 -3.56 1.57 1.68
N ALA A 189 -4.66 2.21 1.29
CA ALA A 189 -5.67 1.59 0.45
C ALA A 189 -5.10 1.24 -0.94
N LEU A 190 -4.40 2.16 -1.58
CA LEU A 190 -3.77 1.90 -2.88
C LEU A 190 -2.70 0.80 -2.78
N GLU A 191 -1.88 0.79 -1.74
CA GLU A 191 -0.89 -0.27 -1.50
C GLU A 191 -1.55 -1.65 -1.31
N ALA A 192 -2.68 -1.70 -0.60
CA ALA A 192 -3.42 -2.95 -0.39
C ALA A 192 -4.02 -3.51 -1.68
N TYR A 193 -4.48 -2.65 -2.60
CA TYR A 193 -5.11 -3.09 -3.84
C TYR A 193 -4.15 -3.23 -5.03
N LEU A 194 -3.10 -2.42 -5.09
CA LEU A 194 -2.20 -2.33 -6.25
C LEU A 194 -0.79 -2.85 -5.98
N GLY A 195 -0.44 -3.08 -4.72
CA GLY A 195 0.94 -3.29 -4.31
C GLY A 195 1.70 -1.96 -4.11
N ARG A 196 2.82 -2.01 -3.41
CA ARG A 196 3.53 -0.81 -2.93
C ARG A 196 4.11 0.04 -4.07
N ARG A 197 4.79 -0.60 -5.04
CA ARG A 197 5.42 0.14 -6.16
C ARG A 197 4.39 0.73 -7.12
N SER A 198 3.34 -0.04 -7.41
CA SER A 198 2.23 0.40 -8.26
C SER A 198 1.47 1.56 -7.62
N ALA A 199 1.18 1.49 -6.32
CA ALA A 199 0.56 2.57 -5.56
C ALA A 199 1.40 3.85 -5.56
N ALA A 200 2.71 3.74 -5.33
CA ALA A 200 3.62 4.89 -5.38
C ALA A 200 3.62 5.57 -6.76
N ARG A 201 3.59 4.80 -7.84
CA ARG A 201 3.51 5.34 -9.21
C ARG A 201 2.18 6.02 -9.50
N VAL A 202 1.06 5.43 -9.04
CA VAL A 202 -0.27 6.03 -9.19
C VAL A 202 -0.37 7.35 -8.44
N LEU A 203 0.23 7.44 -7.24
CA LEU A 203 0.24 8.68 -6.44
C LEU A 203 1.16 9.77 -7.02
N ALA A 204 2.27 9.38 -7.65
CA ALA A 204 3.25 10.32 -8.21
C ALA A 204 2.88 10.85 -9.61
N ALA A 205 2.05 10.14 -10.37
CA ALA A 205 1.74 10.46 -11.76
C ALA A 205 0.34 11.09 -11.93
N PRO A 206 0.12 11.92 -12.98
CA PRO A 206 -1.23 12.34 -13.33
C PRO A 206 -2.08 11.13 -13.71
N LEU A 207 -3.35 11.11 -13.25
CA LEU A 207 -4.32 10.07 -13.58
C LEU A 207 -4.75 10.18 -15.06
N ARG A 208 -3.90 9.72 -15.95
CA ARG A 208 -4.13 9.74 -17.41
C ARG A 208 -3.91 8.36 -17.99
N ARG A 209 -4.66 8.04 -19.06
CA ARG A 209 -4.43 6.85 -19.88
C ARG A 209 -3.11 6.97 -20.64
N ASN A 210 -2.59 5.83 -21.10
CA ASN A 210 -1.41 5.72 -21.94
C ASN A 210 -0.13 6.28 -21.30
N ILE A 211 -0.07 6.28 -19.97
CA ILE A 211 1.14 6.56 -19.22
C ILE A 211 1.64 5.23 -18.71
N GLY A 212 2.75 4.78 -19.24
CA GLY A 212 3.42 3.55 -18.85
C GLY A 212 4.89 3.62 -19.22
N GLU A 213 5.64 2.75 -18.60
CA GLU A 213 7.08 2.61 -18.79
C GLU A 213 7.37 1.18 -19.26
N THR A 214 8.21 1.06 -20.28
CA THR A 214 8.74 -0.25 -20.65
C THR A 214 9.85 -0.60 -19.67
N ILE A 215 9.65 -1.70 -18.95
CA ILE A 215 10.64 -2.23 -18.02
C ILE A 215 10.97 -3.67 -18.37
N GLN A 216 12.20 -4.09 -18.04
CA GLN A 216 12.61 -5.47 -18.04
C GLN A 216 12.37 -6.06 -16.63
N ALA A 217 11.80 -7.25 -16.56
CA ALA A 217 11.56 -7.95 -15.30
C ALA A 217 11.65 -9.47 -15.48
N ALA A 218 11.97 -10.17 -14.40
CA ALA A 218 11.61 -11.56 -14.29
C ALA A 218 10.14 -11.62 -13.84
N LEU A 219 9.30 -12.26 -14.67
CA LEU A 219 7.89 -12.45 -14.42
C LEU A 219 7.65 -13.83 -13.80
N LEU A 220 6.72 -13.88 -12.85
CA LEU A 220 6.18 -15.12 -12.28
C LEU A 220 4.67 -15.15 -12.53
N TYR A 221 4.20 -16.22 -13.15
CA TYR A 221 2.78 -16.53 -13.22
C TYR A 221 2.55 -17.86 -12.53
N ALA A 222 1.60 -17.93 -11.61
CA ALA A 222 1.25 -19.16 -10.89
C ALA A 222 -0.27 -19.32 -10.83
N ASP A 223 -0.77 -20.56 -10.89
CA ASP A 223 -2.19 -20.86 -10.96
C ASP A 223 -2.51 -22.17 -10.22
N LEU A 224 -3.70 -22.26 -9.59
CA LEU A 224 -4.15 -23.48 -8.94
C LEU A 224 -4.60 -24.52 -9.95
N ARG A 225 -4.26 -25.74 -9.70
CA ARG A 225 -4.76 -26.87 -10.52
C ARG A 225 -6.10 -27.36 -9.98
N GLY A 226 -7.10 -27.38 -10.87
CA GLY A 226 -8.42 -27.91 -10.54
C GLY A 226 -9.29 -26.95 -9.73
N PHE A 227 -9.00 -25.66 -9.76
CA PHE A 227 -9.77 -24.62 -9.07
C PHE A 227 -11.25 -24.61 -9.49
N THR A 228 -11.56 -24.77 -10.77
CA THR A 228 -12.94 -24.89 -11.25
C THR A 228 -13.72 -25.97 -10.51
N ALA A 229 -13.14 -27.16 -10.38
CA ALA A 229 -13.78 -28.26 -9.65
C ALA A 229 -13.87 -28.01 -8.15
N LEU A 230 -12.91 -27.27 -7.57
CA LEU A 230 -12.95 -26.86 -6.17
C LEU A 230 -14.08 -25.85 -5.95
N SER A 231 -14.23 -24.87 -6.83
CA SER A 231 -15.27 -23.84 -6.72
C SER A 231 -16.69 -24.37 -6.97
N GLU A 232 -16.85 -25.37 -7.82
CA GLU A 232 -18.14 -26.00 -8.09
C GLU A 232 -18.63 -26.93 -6.96
N ARG A 233 -17.69 -27.55 -6.23
CA ARG A 233 -18.01 -28.58 -5.20
C ARG A 233 -18.10 -28.01 -3.78
N ASN A 234 -17.70 -26.79 -3.55
CA ASN A 234 -17.62 -26.21 -2.21
C ASN A 234 -18.42 -24.91 -2.09
N PRO A 235 -18.94 -24.60 -0.88
CA PRO A 235 -19.52 -23.29 -0.61
C PRO A 235 -18.52 -22.14 -0.82
N PRO A 236 -18.97 -20.95 -1.21
CA PRO A 236 -18.09 -19.79 -1.46
C PRO A 236 -17.13 -19.46 -0.30
N SER A 237 -17.57 -19.61 0.95
CA SER A 237 -16.72 -19.39 2.13
C SER A 237 -15.51 -20.32 2.19
N VAL A 238 -15.68 -21.58 1.80
CA VAL A 238 -14.58 -22.56 1.76
C VAL A 238 -13.63 -22.24 0.61
N VAL A 239 -14.17 -21.82 -0.53
CA VAL A 239 -13.37 -21.41 -1.70
C VAL A 239 -12.52 -20.19 -1.38
N ILE A 240 -13.10 -19.15 -0.73
CA ILE A 240 -12.37 -17.95 -0.31
C ILE A 240 -11.23 -18.32 0.65
N LEU A 241 -11.49 -19.13 1.68
CA LEU A 241 -10.43 -19.55 2.62
C LEU A 241 -9.30 -20.33 1.93
N ALA A 242 -9.63 -21.11 0.91
CA ALA A 242 -8.62 -21.83 0.12
C ALA A 242 -7.78 -20.86 -0.73
N LEU A 243 -8.43 -19.86 -1.36
CA LEU A 243 -7.75 -18.80 -2.12
C LEU A 243 -6.88 -17.93 -1.22
N ASP A 244 -7.37 -17.50 -0.06
CA ASP A 244 -6.60 -16.71 0.90
C ASP A 244 -5.33 -17.44 1.31
N ALA A 245 -5.46 -18.73 1.68
CA ALA A 245 -4.31 -19.55 2.04
C ALA A 245 -3.30 -19.75 0.88
N TRP A 246 -3.79 -19.87 -0.35
CA TRP A 246 -2.99 -19.93 -1.56
C TRP A 246 -2.26 -18.61 -1.82
N PHE A 247 -2.99 -17.50 -1.87
CA PHE A 247 -2.44 -16.17 -2.14
C PHE A 247 -1.42 -15.74 -1.09
N ASP A 248 -1.67 -16.00 0.19
CA ASP A 248 -0.71 -15.72 1.27
C ASP A 248 0.63 -16.42 1.06
N ARG A 249 0.63 -17.68 0.62
CA ARG A 249 1.86 -18.43 0.38
C ARG A 249 2.64 -17.89 -0.82
N ILE A 250 1.95 -17.60 -1.92
CA ILE A 250 2.61 -17.09 -3.13
C ILE A 250 3.04 -15.63 -2.94
N ALA A 251 2.16 -14.76 -2.47
CA ALA A 251 2.50 -13.36 -2.24
C ALA A 251 3.60 -13.21 -1.18
N GLY A 252 3.52 -13.96 -0.08
CA GLY A 252 4.55 -13.97 0.95
C GLY A 252 5.93 -14.36 0.40
N ALA A 253 5.99 -15.40 -0.44
CA ALA A 253 7.23 -15.80 -1.09
C ALA A 253 7.74 -14.74 -2.09
N VAL A 254 6.86 -14.15 -2.90
CA VAL A 254 7.22 -13.06 -3.83
C VAL A 254 7.80 -11.87 -3.07
N HIS A 255 7.13 -11.42 -2.02
CA HIS A 255 7.56 -10.24 -1.23
C HIS A 255 8.87 -10.49 -0.46
N ALA A 256 9.06 -11.70 0.08
CA ALA A 256 10.28 -12.05 0.81
C ALA A 256 11.55 -11.94 -0.04
N PHE A 257 11.43 -12.09 -1.35
CA PHE A 257 12.55 -11.96 -2.29
C PHE A 257 12.49 -10.66 -3.13
N GLY A 258 11.76 -9.66 -2.68
CA GLY A 258 11.75 -8.32 -3.28
C GLY A 258 10.93 -8.18 -4.56
N GLY A 259 10.10 -9.19 -4.87
CA GLY A 259 9.11 -9.12 -5.93
C GLY A 259 7.86 -8.34 -5.52
N GLU A 260 6.99 -8.10 -6.49
CA GLU A 260 5.68 -7.48 -6.29
C GLU A 260 4.60 -8.27 -7.02
N VAL A 261 3.51 -8.57 -6.32
CA VAL A 261 2.30 -9.11 -6.94
C VAL A 261 1.61 -7.97 -7.66
N LEU A 262 1.44 -8.08 -8.97
CA LEU A 262 0.76 -7.08 -9.77
C LEU A 262 -0.74 -7.30 -9.81
N LYS A 263 -1.16 -8.57 -9.86
CA LYS A 263 -2.57 -8.89 -10.05
C LYS A 263 -2.90 -10.31 -9.64
N PHE A 264 -4.08 -10.46 -9.05
CA PHE A 264 -4.78 -11.73 -8.94
C PHE A 264 -5.76 -11.87 -10.11
N ILE A 265 -5.73 -12.97 -10.84
CA ILE A 265 -6.53 -13.24 -12.04
C ILE A 265 -7.29 -14.55 -11.82
N GLY A 266 -8.48 -14.45 -11.20
CA GLY A 266 -9.17 -15.64 -10.69
C GLY A 266 -8.36 -16.30 -9.57
N ASP A 267 -7.91 -17.52 -9.79
CA ASP A 267 -6.96 -18.25 -8.93
C ASP A 267 -5.49 -18.04 -9.33
N GLY A 268 -5.23 -17.32 -10.41
CA GLY A 268 -3.90 -17.02 -10.90
C GLY A 268 -3.25 -15.81 -10.22
N VAL A 269 -1.93 -15.83 -10.10
CA VAL A 269 -1.09 -14.76 -9.55
C VAL A 269 -0.06 -14.34 -10.58
N LEU A 270 -0.08 -13.06 -10.97
CA LEU A 270 0.97 -12.44 -11.77
C LEU A 270 1.84 -11.58 -10.87
N ALA A 271 3.12 -11.89 -10.82
CA ALA A 271 4.11 -11.13 -10.05
C ALA A 271 5.34 -10.78 -10.89
N ILE A 272 6.08 -9.76 -10.46
CA ILE A 272 7.30 -9.32 -11.12
C ILE A 272 8.45 -9.12 -10.14
N PHE A 273 9.65 -9.28 -10.67
CA PHE A 273 10.92 -8.90 -10.06
C PHE A 273 11.60 -7.94 -11.04
N PRO A 274 11.43 -6.62 -10.88
CA PRO A 274 12.00 -5.65 -11.81
C PRO A 274 13.52 -5.73 -11.85
N VAL A 275 14.09 -5.61 -13.05
CA VAL A 275 15.54 -5.48 -13.21
C VAL A 275 15.95 -4.08 -12.74
N VAL A 276 16.90 -4.03 -11.82
CA VAL A 276 17.49 -2.80 -11.32
C VAL A 276 18.94 -2.75 -11.81
N GLY A 277 19.28 -1.70 -12.55
CA GLY A 277 20.58 -1.59 -13.22
C GLY A 277 20.63 -2.38 -14.53
N GLU A 278 21.84 -2.76 -14.96
CA GLU A 278 22.06 -3.37 -16.29
C GLU A 278 22.00 -4.90 -16.29
N ALA A 279 22.12 -5.56 -15.13
CA ALA A 279 22.19 -7.00 -15.03
C ALA A 279 20.89 -7.65 -14.55
N PRO A 280 20.20 -8.45 -15.37
CA PRO A 280 18.94 -9.10 -15.02
C PRO A 280 19.08 -10.28 -14.03
N ARG A 281 20.31 -10.77 -13.82
CA ARG A 281 20.61 -11.92 -12.97
C ARG A 281 19.99 -11.84 -11.58
N GLY A 282 20.12 -10.68 -10.91
CA GLY A 282 19.57 -10.50 -9.55
C GLY A 282 18.07 -10.68 -9.49
N ALA A 283 17.33 -10.20 -10.49
CA ALA A 283 15.90 -10.37 -10.61
C ALA A 283 15.52 -11.83 -10.93
N CYS A 284 16.28 -12.50 -11.79
CA CYS A 284 16.08 -13.90 -12.14
C CYS A 284 16.31 -14.83 -10.95
N ASP A 285 17.39 -14.62 -10.20
CA ASP A 285 17.71 -15.41 -9.00
C ASP A 285 16.70 -15.16 -7.87
N ALA A 286 16.21 -13.93 -7.73
CA ALA A 286 15.15 -13.60 -6.77
C ALA A 286 13.84 -14.33 -7.11
N ALA A 287 13.44 -14.34 -8.38
CA ALA A 287 12.26 -15.06 -8.85
C ALA A 287 12.36 -16.59 -8.63
N LEU A 288 13.53 -17.17 -8.90
CA LEU A 288 13.79 -18.59 -8.66
C LEU A 288 13.74 -18.94 -7.17
N ARG A 289 14.31 -18.10 -6.30
CA ARG A 289 14.21 -18.28 -4.85
C ARG A 289 12.78 -18.17 -4.35
N ALA A 290 12.03 -17.20 -4.87
CA ALA A 290 10.63 -17.00 -4.51
C ALA A 290 9.78 -18.22 -4.88
N VAL A 291 9.88 -18.73 -6.11
CA VAL A 291 9.08 -19.91 -6.50
C VAL A 291 9.52 -21.16 -5.76
N SER A 292 10.79 -21.30 -5.43
CA SER A 292 11.28 -22.41 -4.60
C SER A 292 10.72 -22.35 -3.17
N ALA A 293 10.71 -21.16 -2.56
CA ALA A 293 10.09 -20.94 -1.25
C ALA A 293 8.57 -21.17 -1.28
N ALA A 294 7.89 -20.72 -2.34
CA ALA A 294 6.48 -20.97 -2.55
C ALA A 294 6.17 -22.46 -2.62
N ARG A 295 6.98 -23.25 -3.35
CA ARG A 295 6.84 -24.72 -3.46
C ARG A 295 6.93 -25.38 -2.08
N VAL A 296 7.89 -24.99 -1.25
CA VAL A 296 8.04 -25.50 0.12
C VAL A 296 6.86 -25.06 1.00
N GLY A 297 6.47 -23.81 0.92
CA GLY A 297 5.33 -23.26 1.66
C GLY A 297 4.02 -23.94 1.32
N MET A 298 3.79 -24.26 0.05
CA MET A 298 2.60 -24.98 -0.41
C MET A 298 2.61 -26.45 0.02
N ALA A 299 3.76 -27.11 0.00
CA ALA A 299 3.87 -28.48 0.51
C ALA A 299 3.53 -28.55 2.02
N HIS A 300 3.96 -27.55 2.80
CA HIS A 300 3.60 -27.43 4.20
C HIS A 300 2.10 -27.18 4.38
N LEU A 301 1.53 -26.24 3.65
CA LEU A 301 0.09 -25.95 3.65
C LEU A 301 -0.72 -27.19 3.32
N ASP A 302 -0.34 -27.96 2.30
CA ASP A 302 -1.01 -29.19 1.90
C ASP A 302 -0.96 -30.25 3.00
N GLN A 303 0.12 -30.32 3.76
CA GLN A 303 0.22 -31.21 4.92
C GLN A 303 -0.73 -30.79 6.05
N GLU A 304 -0.83 -29.50 6.35
CA GLU A 304 -1.78 -28.95 7.32
C GLU A 304 -3.22 -29.22 6.90
N ARG A 305 -3.56 -28.96 5.63
CA ARG A 305 -4.88 -29.19 5.07
C ARG A 305 -5.30 -30.67 5.15
N ARG A 306 -4.40 -31.60 4.84
CA ARG A 306 -4.67 -33.04 4.99
C ARG A 306 -4.95 -33.43 6.44
N ARG A 307 -4.23 -32.84 7.43
CA ARG A 307 -4.50 -33.07 8.87
C ARG A 307 -5.90 -32.60 9.27
N GLN A 308 -6.42 -31.58 8.60
CA GLN A 308 -7.77 -31.02 8.80
C GLN A 308 -8.84 -31.72 7.95
N GLY A 309 -8.50 -32.77 7.19
CA GLY A 309 -9.43 -33.45 6.28
C GLY A 309 -9.75 -32.67 5.00
N LEU A 310 -8.98 -31.61 4.69
CA LEU A 310 -9.18 -30.77 3.51
C LEU A 310 -8.30 -31.26 2.34
N SER A 311 -8.78 -31.03 1.11
CA SER A 311 -8.03 -31.36 -0.11
C SER A 311 -6.79 -30.47 -0.25
N PRO A 312 -5.68 -30.99 -0.79
CA PRO A 312 -4.50 -30.20 -1.12
C PRO A 312 -4.82 -29.19 -2.23
N LEU A 313 -3.95 -28.18 -2.37
CA LEU A 313 -4.03 -27.11 -3.37
C LEU A 313 -2.85 -27.22 -4.35
N PRO A 314 -2.85 -28.19 -5.27
CA PRO A 314 -1.78 -28.32 -6.25
C PRO A 314 -1.78 -27.11 -7.18
N PHE A 315 -0.59 -26.69 -7.60
CA PHE A 315 -0.42 -25.50 -8.46
C PHE A 315 0.60 -25.74 -9.57
N GLY A 316 0.59 -24.84 -10.56
CA GLY A 316 1.61 -24.67 -11.56
C GLY A 316 2.21 -23.25 -11.42
N ALA A 317 3.48 -23.10 -11.80
CA ALA A 317 4.13 -21.81 -11.87
C ALA A 317 5.10 -21.75 -13.04
N ALA A 318 5.21 -20.56 -13.65
CA ALA A 318 6.19 -20.31 -14.71
C ALA A 318 6.98 -19.05 -14.44
N LEU A 319 8.24 -19.05 -14.86
CA LEU A 319 9.15 -17.92 -14.79
C LEU A 319 9.67 -17.54 -16.18
N HIS A 320 9.68 -16.25 -16.48
CA HIS A 320 10.20 -15.72 -17.73
C HIS A 320 10.86 -14.35 -17.52
N LEU A 321 11.99 -14.12 -18.17
CA LEU A 321 12.61 -12.80 -18.26
C LEU A 321 12.19 -12.13 -19.56
N GLY A 322 11.68 -10.90 -19.50
CA GLY A 322 11.31 -10.16 -20.70
C GLY A 322 10.88 -8.72 -20.43
N GLU A 323 10.66 -7.99 -21.49
CA GLU A 323 10.16 -6.62 -21.45
C GLU A 323 8.63 -6.60 -21.39
N MET A 324 8.12 -5.64 -20.63
CA MET A 324 6.69 -5.38 -20.52
C MET A 324 6.42 -3.89 -20.38
N LEU A 325 5.26 -3.45 -20.83
CA LEU A 325 4.74 -2.11 -20.53
C LEU A 325 4.02 -2.17 -19.19
N TRP A 326 4.45 -1.35 -18.24
CA TRP A 326 3.88 -1.26 -16.90
C TRP A 326 3.31 0.14 -16.67
N GLY A 327 1.99 0.26 -16.47
CA GLY A 327 1.38 1.58 -16.38
C GLY A 327 -0.15 1.58 -16.37
N ASN A 328 -0.71 2.78 -16.55
CA ASN A 328 -2.13 3.04 -16.59
C ASN A 328 -2.76 2.64 -17.93
N ILE A 329 -3.53 1.60 -17.92
CA ILE A 329 -4.24 1.06 -19.09
C ILE A 329 -5.72 1.01 -18.77
N GLY A 330 -6.59 1.29 -19.73
CA GLY A 330 -8.03 1.15 -19.49
C GLY A 330 -8.92 2.08 -20.31
N ALA A 331 -10.16 2.19 -19.86
CA ALA A 331 -11.21 3.01 -20.47
C ALA A 331 -11.11 4.48 -20.00
N ALA A 332 -12.00 5.32 -20.49
CA ALA A 332 -12.03 6.73 -20.15
C ALA A 332 -12.36 7.00 -18.68
N ASP A 333 -13.16 6.14 -18.10
CA ASP A 333 -13.75 6.22 -16.77
C ASP A 333 -13.16 5.18 -15.78
N ARG A 334 -12.34 4.24 -16.30
CA ARG A 334 -11.74 3.19 -15.47
C ARG A 334 -10.30 2.88 -15.91
N LEU A 335 -9.37 3.14 -15.04
CA LEU A 335 -7.96 2.78 -15.21
C LEU A 335 -7.63 1.51 -14.43
N ASP A 336 -6.73 0.72 -15.00
CA ASP A 336 -6.08 -0.42 -14.37
C ASP A 336 -4.57 -0.19 -14.44
N PHE A 337 -3.90 -0.17 -13.30
CA PHE A 337 -2.45 -0.11 -13.27
C PHE A 337 -1.92 -1.55 -13.38
N THR A 338 -1.41 -1.90 -14.55
CA THR A 338 -1.11 -3.28 -14.91
C THR A 338 0.09 -3.41 -15.84
N ALA A 339 0.49 -4.64 -16.07
CA ALA A 339 1.52 -5.02 -17.02
C ALA A 339 0.89 -5.66 -18.26
N ILE A 340 1.35 -5.25 -19.43
CA ILE A 340 1.01 -5.87 -20.70
C ILE A 340 2.26 -6.08 -21.56
N GLY A 341 2.20 -7.04 -22.46
CA GLY A 341 3.24 -7.27 -23.45
C GLY A 341 3.48 -8.74 -23.75
N PRO A 342 4.37 -9.01 -24.72
CA PRO A 342 4.71 -10.39 -25.12
C PRO A 342 5.20 -11.26 -23.96
N ALA A 343 5.98 -10.68 -23.04
CA ALA A 343 6.53 -11.40 -21.88
C ALA A 343 5.43 -11.89 -20.93
N VAL A 344 4.38 -11.08 -20.69
CA VAL A 344 3.23 -11.46 -19.86
C VAL A 344 2.45 -12.61 -20.51
N ASN A 345 2.24 -12.52 -21.82
CA ASN A 345 1.59 -13.58 -22.57
C ASN A 345 2.41 -14.88 -22.54
N LEU A 346 3.73 -14.78 -22.73
CA LEU A 346 4.62 -15.95 -22.74
C LEU A 346 4.61 -16.66 -21.39
N VAL A 347 4.76 -15.93 -20.28
CA VAL A 347 4.81 -16.58 -18.95
C VAL A 347 3.51 -17.31 -18.62
N SER A 348 2.35 -16.75 -18.97
CA SER A 348 1.07 -17.43 -18.75
C SER A 348 0.89 -18.65 -19.65
N ARG A 349 1.39 -18.62 -20.90
CA ARG A 349 1.35 -19.80 -21.79
C ARG A 349 2.35 -20.87 -21.37
N LEU A 350 3.48 -20.47 -20.82
CA LEU A 350 4.48 -21.38 -20.28
C LEU A 350 3.92 -22.13 -19.06
N GLU A 351 3.21 -21.44 -18.15
CA GLU A 351 2.55 -22.10 -17.03
C GLU A 351 1.57 -23.18 -17.50
N GLY A 352 0.80 -22.93 -18.55
CA GLY A 352 -0.12 -23.92 -19.13
C GLY A 352 0.54 -25.24 -19.55
N LEU A 353 1.86 -25.27 -19.75
CA LEU A 353 2.63 -26.51 -19.99
C LEU A 353 2.98 -27.28 -18.71
N CYS A 354 2.82 -26.70 -17.53
CA CYS A 354 3.12 -27.38 -16.27
C CYS A 354 2.36 -28.73 -16.15
N ARG A 355 1.07 -28.70 -16.49
CA ARG A 355 0.23 -29.90 -16.42
C ARG A 355 0.62 -30.98 -17.46
N PRO A 356 0.75 -30.67 -18.76
CA PRO A 356 1.18 -31.64 -19.77
C PRO A 356 2.55 -32.27 -19.50
N LEU A 357 3.48 -31.47 -18.95
CA LEU A 357 4.85 -31.92 -18.64
C LEU A 357 4.98 -32.60 -17.25
N GLY A 358 3.91 -32.62 -16.46
CA GLY A 358 3.93 -33.17 -15.10
C GLY A 358 4.86 -32.41 -14.14
N LYS A 359 5.11 -31.13 -14.40
CA LYS A 359 6.02 -30.28 -13.58
C LYS A 359 5.26 -29.17 -12.85
N THR A 360 5.72 -28.86 -11.63
CA THR A 360 5.15 -27.76 -10.85
C THR A 360 5.69 -26.41 -11.29
N VAL A 361 6.96 -26.33 -11.67
CA VAL A 361 7.61 -25.09 -12.04
C VAL A 361 8.28 -25.22 -13.39
N LEU A 362 8.03 -24.26 -14.27
CA LEU A 362 8.70 -24.13 -15.56
C LEU A 362 9.44 -22.81 -15.66
N VAL A 363 10.59 -22.85 -16.33
CA VAL A 363 11.47 -21.68 -16.52
C VAL A 363 11.76 -21.56 -18.01
N SER A 364 11.61 -20.35 -18.56
CA SER A 364 11.95 -20.07 -19.96
C SER A 364 13.45 -20.02 -20.18
N GLY A 365 13.89 -20.30 -21.40
CA GLY A 365 15.30 -20.17 -21.81
C GLY A 365 15.88 -18.77 -21.59
N ALA A 366 15.06 -17.71 -21.77
CA ALA A 366 15.49 -16.34 -21.52
C ALA A 366 15.87 -16.11 -20.05
N LEU A 367 15.13 -16.66 -19.09
CA LEU A 367 15.49 -16.58 -17.68
C LEU A 367 16.62 -17.55 -17.32
N ALA A 368 16.62 -18.74 -17.90
CA ALA A 368 17.65 -19.76 -17.64
C ALA A 368 19.04 -19.30 -18.05
N ALA A 369 19.15 -18.46 -19.08
CA ALA A 369 20.43 -17.90 -19.55
C ALA A 369 21.05 -16.88 -18.56
N GLU A 370 20.25 -16.31 -17.66
CA GLU A 370 20.65 -15.25 -16.73
C GLU A 370 20.90 -15.77 -15.30
N THR A 371 20.87 -17.07 -15.08
CA THR A 371 21.06 -17.65 -13.74
C THR A 371 22.09 -18.78 -13.78
N GLU A 372 22.79 -18.97 -12.67
CA GLU A 372 23.65 -20.15 -12.44
C GLU A 372 22.93 -21.24 -11.62
N ALA A 373 21.65 -21.03 -11.27
CA ALA A 373 20.90 -22.03 -10.54
C ALA A 373 20.81 -23.32 -11.37
N PRO A 374 20.92 -24.51 -10.73
CA PRO A 374 20.79 -25.77 -11.44
C PRO A 374 19.36 -25.92 -11.97
N LEU A 375 19.25 -26.01 -13.30
CA LEU A 375 17.99 -26.21 -14.02
C LEU A 375 18.09 -27.45 -14.89
N ILE A 376 16.99 -28.20 -15.01
CA ILE A 376 16.88 -29.39 -15.85
C ILE A 376 16.19 -28.99 -17.15
N ALA A 377 16.85 -29.20 -18.29
CA ALA A 377 16.30 -28.93 -19.61
C ALA A 377 15.17 -29.92 -19.95
N LEU A 378 14.04 -29.41 -20.41
CA LEU A 378 12.89 -30.19 -20.88
C LEU A 378 12.72 -30.11 -22.41
N GLY A 379 13.67 -29.50 -23.10
CA GLY A 379 13.63 -29.32 -24.55
C GLY A 379 12.95 -28.04 -25.00
N THR A 380 12.57 -28.02 -26.27
CA THR A 380 11.94 -26.85 -26.90
C THR A 380 10.48 -27.13 -27.18
N HIS A 381 9.63 -26.20 -26.81
CA HIS A 381 8.17 -26.33 -26.90
C HIS A 381 7.53 -25.17 -27.67
N VAL A 382 6.51 -25.49 -28.45
CA VAL A 382 5.67 -24.49 -29.12
C VAL A 382 4.60 -24.03 -28.15
N LEU A 383 4.53 -22.72 -27.90
CA LEU A 383 3.51 -22.11 -27.05
C LEU A 383 2.42 -21.52 -27.94
N ARG A 384 1.15 -21.74 -27.58
CA ARG A 384 0.02 -21.25 -28.36
C ARG A 384 0.05 -19.72 -28.51
N GLY A 385 0.10 -19.23 -29.76
CA GLY A 385 0.13 -17.80 -30.06
C GLY A 385 1.49 -17.12 -29.89
N ILE A 386 2.54 -17.88 -29.63
CA ILE A 386 3.93 -17.40 -29.62
C ILE A 386 4.61 -17.91 -30.92
N ALA A 387 5.18 -16.98 -31.67
CA ALA A 387 5.71 -17.30 -33.01
C ALA A 387 6.94 -18.23 -32.96
N SER A 388 7.82 -18.07 -31.98
CA SER A 388 9.05 -18.85 -31.86
C SER A 388 8.93 -19.92 -30.78
N PRO A 389 9.43 -21.14 -31.01
CA PRO A 389 9.52 -22.16 -29.98
C PRO A 389 10.36 -21.67 -28.78
N CYS A 390 9.94 -22.04 -27.57
CA CYS A 390 10.59 -21.64 -26.33
C CYS A 390 11.38 -22.82 -25.75
N ALA A 391 12.65 -22.60 -25.41
CA ALA A 391 13.40 -23.54 -24.58
C ALA A 391 12.83 -23.52 -23.17
N VAL A 392 12.54 -24.70 -22.60
CA VAL A 392 11.86 -24.87 -21.31
C VAL A 392 12.75 -25.67 -20.37
N PHE A 393 12.80 -25.20 -19.15
CA PHE A 393 13.56 -25.81 -18.06
C PHE A 393 12.65 -26.00 -16.84
N THR A 394 13.09 -26.81 -15.88
CA THR A 394 12.43 -26.98 -14.58
C THR A 394 13.47 -26.97 -13.47
N LEU A 395 12.99 -26.72 -12.25
CA LEU A 395 13.81 -26.89 -11.05
C LEU A 395 14.02 -28.38 -10.76
N PRO A 396 15.15 -28.77 -10.14
CA PRO A 396 15.33 -30.12 -9.60
C PRO A 396 14.18 -30.46 -8.63
N GLU A 397 13.75 -31.71 -8.69
CA GLU A 397 12.86 -32.29 -7.70
C GLU A 397 13.70 -32.64 -6.47
N ASN A 398 13.37 -32.08 -5.29
CA ASN A 398 13.98 -32.46 -4.02
C ASN A 398 13.24 -33.68 -3.45
#